data_891f6e3326f0219e2e4ef32f963b5984
#
_entry.id   891f6e3326f0219e2e4ef32f963b5984
#
_cell.length_a   1.000
_cell.length_b   1.000
_cell.length_c   1.000
_cell.angle_alpha   90.00
_cell.angle_beta   90.00
_cell.angle_gamma   90.00
#
_symmetry.space_group_name_H-M   'P 1'
#
loop_
_entity.id
_entity.type
_entity.pdbx_description
1 polymer ?
#
loop_
_entity_poly.entity_id
_entity_poly.type
_entity_poly.pdbx_seq_one_letter_code
_entity_poly.pdbx_strand_id
1 'polypeptide(L)'
;INLGNGYYGVQAAANGYFNKDVSELTLSECAVLASITKNPSRLNPLRNPDDNKERQLAVLNNMLRQEYISTEEYSEAVEDDVYARLEGIDVSSSSSSSNYSYFVDEVIEQLITDLMQQKGYSKQQATSLIYAGGLSVYTTQDMRMQEAADTVLNDPDYYPGNNFTINYNLTVKETDGSFSYYSQNNMEKWYNDNGDSSFSLTLSNKEKAQNYIDTYKEAMTANGGTVTFEDSHFIVQPQISFSVMEQSTGYVKVLVGGRGDKNT
;
A
#
# COMPACT_ATOMS: atom_id res chain seq x y z
N ILE A 1 3.02 -16.43 0.70
CA ILE A 1 1.95 -16.30 -0.31
C ILE A 1 1.60 -14.82 -0.46
N ASN A 2 1.44 -14.35 -1.71
CA ASN A 2 0.99 -12.99 -1.99
C ASN A 2 -0.55 -12.92 -1.89
N LEU A 3 -1.05 -11.98 -1.09
CA LEU A 3 -2.49 -11.77 -0.87
C LEU A 3 -2.96 -10.38 -1.34
N GLY A 4 -2.28 -9.79 -2.32
CA GLY A 4 -2.60 -8.48 -2.86
C GLY A 4 -2.12 -7.33 -1.95
N ASN A 5 -2.17 -6.08 -2.44
CA ASN A 5 -1.77 -4.87 -1.70
C ASN A 5 -0.39 -4.95 -1.01
N GLY A 6 0.56 -5.70 -1.57
CA GLY A 6 1.85 -5.90 -0.92
C GLY A 6 1.83 -6.81 0.32
N TYR A 7 0.69 -7.37 0.68
CA TYR A 7 0.60 -8.27 1.85
C TYR A 7 1.12 -9.67 1.52
N TYR A 8 2.21 -10.05 2.14
CA TYR A 8 2.79 -11.38 2.03
C TYR A 8 2.57 -12.17 3.33
N GLY A 9 1.80 -13.24 3.26
CA GLY A 9 1.39 -14.06 4.40
C GLY A 9 0.05 -13.67 4.99
N VAL A 10 -0.59 -14.64 5.68
CA VAL A 10 -1.97 -14.51 6.16
C VAL A 10 -2.07 -13.46 7.27
N GLN A 11 -1.08 -13.41 8.18
CA GLN A 11 -1.06 -12.44 9.26
C GLN A 11 -0.96 -11.00 8.73
N ALA A 12 -0.08 -10.75 7.74
CA ALA A 12 0.05 -9.43 7.13
C ALA A 12 -1.26 -9.01 6.42
N ALA A 13 -1.92 -9.97 5.76
CA ALA A 13 -3.20 -9.71 5.11
C ALA A 13 -4.34 -9.50 6.12
N ALA A 14 -4.38 -10.25 7.22
CA ALA A 14 -5.36 -10.07 8.30
C ALA A 14 -5.26 -8.66 8.92
N ASN A 15 -4.05 -8.23 9.22
CA ASN A 15 -3.81 -6.87 9.72
C ASN A 15 -4.17 -5.82 8.68
N GLY A 16 -3.73 -6.01 7.42
CA GLY A 16 -3.91 -5.01 6.37
C GLY A 16 -5.35 -4.85 5.88
N TYR A 17 -6.10 -5.94 5.77
CA TYR A 17 -7.49 -5.89 5.30
C TYR A 17 -8.50 -5.71 6.42
N PHE A 18 -8.23 -6.20 7.64
CA PHE A 18 -9.23 -6.24 8.71
C PHE A 18 -8.76 -5.62 10.02
N ASN A 19 -7.49 -5.19 10.11
CA ASN A 19 -6.86 -4.69 11.33
C ASN A 19 -7.01 -5.66 12.51
N LYS A 20 -6.83 -6.97 12.25
CA LYS A 20 -6.99 -8.07 13.21
C LYS A 20 -5.79 -9.00 13.20
N ASP A 21 -5.58 -9.67 14.33
CA ASP A 21 -4.75 -10.87 14.35
C ASP A 21 -5.43 -12.00 13.55
N VAL A 22 -4.62 -12.87 12.93
CA VAL A 22 -5.16 -13.98 12.12
C VAL A 22 -6.08 -14.91 12.94
N SER A 23 -5.84 -15.04 14.24
CA SER A 23 -6.65 -15.85 15.16
C SER A 23 -8.03 -15.23 15.48
N GLU A 24 -8.23 -13.94 15.15
CA GLU A 24 -9.45 -13.19 15.41
C GLU A 24 -10.34 -13.06 14.15
N LEU A 25 -9.89 -13.59 13.02
CA LEU A 25 -10.66 -13.55 11.79
C LEU A 25 -11.92 -14.39 11.87
N THR A 26 -13.04 -13.84 11.37
CA THR A 26 -14.27 -14.61 11.16
C THR A 26 -14.14 -15.56 9.98
N LEU A 27 -15.05 -16.52 9.84
CA LEU A 27 -15.06 -17.45 8.70
C LEU A 27 -15.20 -16.73 7.37
N SER A 28 -16.04 -15.69 7.31
CA SER A 28 -16.20 -14.85 6.10
C SER A 28 -14.94 -14.10 5.75
N GLU A 29 -14.21 -13.53 6.71
CA GLU A 29 -12.92 -12.86 6.51
C GLU A 29 -11.84 -13.85 6.05
N CYS A 30 -11.78 -15.03 6.64
CA CYS A 30 -10.90 -16.12 6.18
C CYS A 30 -11.16 -16.49 4.71
N ALA A 31 -12.43 -16.60 4.33
CA ALA A 31 -12.82 -16.93 2.96
C ALA A 31 -12.49 -15.81 1.96
N VAL A 32 -12.57 -14.54 2.36
CA VAL A 32 -12.07 -13.38 1.57
C VAL A 32 -10.58 -13.54 1.29
N LEU A 33 -9.75 -13.75 2.33
CA LEU A 33 -8.31 -13.92 2.16
C LEU A 33 -7.95 -15.15 1.31
N ALA A 34 -8.64 -16.27 1.51
CA ALA A 34 -8.45 -17.47 0.71
C ALA A 34 -8.76 -17.24 -0.77
N SER A 35 -9.75 -16.40 -1.07
CA SER A 35 -10.15 -16.05 -2.43
C SER A 35 -9.06 -15.35 -3.23
N ILE A 36 -8.27 -14.51 -2.58
CA ILE A 36 -7.19 -13.72 -3.20
C ILE A 36 -6.11 -14.63 -3.79
N THR A 37 -5.86 -15.78 -3.20
CA THR A 37 -4.73 -16.68 -3.53
C THR A 37 -4.65 -17.07 -5.00
N LYS A 38 -5.79 -17.17 -5.68
CA LYS A 38 -5.88 -17.60 -7.08
C LYS A 38 -5.35 -16.54 -8.06
N ASN A 39 -5.62 -15.27 -7.78
CA ASN A 39 -5.15 -14.13 -8.59
C ASN A 39 -5.14 -12.87 -7.72
N PRO A 40 -4.02 -12.56 -7.04
CA PRO A 40 -3.95 -11.46 -6.07
C PRO A 40 -4.27 -10.07 -6.63
N SER A 41 -4.03 -9.85 -7.91
CA SER A 41 -4.35 -8.56 -8.55
C SER A 41 -5.83 -8.43 -8.89
N ARG A 42 -6.42 -9.48 -9.49
CA ARG A 42 -7.82 -9.46 -9.92
C ARG A 42 -8.79 -9.64 -8.76
N LEU A 43 -8.43 -10.51 -7.79
CA LEU A 43 -9.29 -10.86 -6.66
C LEU A 43 -8.95 -10.05 -5.40
N ASN A 44 -8.41 -8.85 -5.58
CA ASN A 44 -8.16 -7.92 -4.49
C ASN A 44 -9.50 -7.36 -3.98
N PRO A 45 -9.88 -7.58 -2.70
CA PRO A 45 -11.21 -7.22 -2.21
C PRO A 45 -11.45 -5.70 -2.11
N LEU A 46 -10.37 -4.89 -2.06
CA LEU A 46 -10.48 -3.43 -2.03
C LEU A 46 -10.64 -2.82 -3.44
N ARG A 47 -10.09 -3.48 -4.46
CA ARG A 47 -10.12 -2.99 -5.84
C ARG A 47 -11.26 -3.59 -6.65
N ASN A 48 -11.54 -4.86 -6.42
CA ASN A 48 -12.54 -5.64 -7.16
C ASN A 48 -13.40 -6.46 -6.17
N PRO A 49 -14.18 -5.80 -5.32
CA PRO A 49 -14.97 -6.47 -4.28
C PRO A 49 -15.94 -7.50 -4.84
N ASP A 50 -16.58 -7.23 -5.98
CA ASP A 50 -17.54 -8.15 -6.60
C ASP A 50 -16.88 -9.44 -7.09
N ASP A 51 -15.73 -9.35 -7.76
CA ASP A 51 -14.95 -10.51 -8.22
C ASP A 51 -14.46 -11.35 -7.02
N ASN A 52 -14.04 -10.69 -5.94
CA ASN A 52 -13.63 -11.37 -4.71
C ASN A 52 -14.83 -12.04 -4.03
N LYS A 53 -15.99 -11.37 -3.96
CA LYS A 53 -17.22 -11.88 -3.35
C LYS A 53 -17.71 -13.14 -4.06
N GLU A 54 -17.74 -13.14 -5.39
CA GLU A 54 -18.07 -14.33 -6.17
C GLU A 54 -17.14 -15.51 -5.81
N ARG A 55 -15.85 -15.22 -5.69
CA ARG A 55 -14.86 -16.24 -5.32
C ARG A 55 -14.97 -16.68 -3.86
N GLN A 56 -15.28 -15.78 -2.93
CA GLN A 56 -15.53 -16.07 -1.51
C GLN A 56 -16.69 -17.07 -1.37
N LEU A 57 -17.80 -16.82 -2.06
CA LEU A 57 -18.95 -17.73 -2.06
C LEU A 57 -18.57 -19.12 -2.58
N ALA A 58 -17.75 -19.19 -3.63
CA ALA A 58 -17.26 -20.47 -4.15
C ALA A 58 -16.34 -21.19 -3.14
N VAL A 59 -15.54 -20.46 -2.37
CA VAL A 59 -14.70 -21.04 -1.29
C VAL A 59 -15.58 -21.59 -0.18
N LEU A 60 -16.54 -20.81 0.34
CA LEU A 60 -17.47 -21.23 1.39
C LEU A 60 -18.29 -22.45 0.97
N ASN A 61 -18.80 -22.46 -0.26
CA ASN A 61 -19.56 -23.59 -0.80
C ASN A 61 -18.70 -24.87 -0.92
N ASN A 62 -17.43 -24.74 -1.30
CA ASN A 62 -16.51 -25.87 -1.31
C ASN A 62 -16.23 -26.39 0.09
N MET A 63 -16.08 -25.51 1.09
CA MET A 63 -15.89 -25.89 2.50
C MET A 63 -17.11 -26.66 3.03
N LEU A 64 -18.33 -26.16 2.75
CA LEU A 64 -19.56 -26.84 3.11
C LEU A 64 -19.66 -28.22 2.45
N ARG A 65 -19.42 -28.30 1.13
CA ARG A 65 -19.49 -29.56 0.39
C ARG A 65 -18.48 -30.62 0.87
N GLN A 66 -17.34 -30.16 1.41
CA GLN A 66 -16.29 -31.02 1.96
C GLN A 66 -16.42 -31.23 3.48
N GLU A 67 -17.53 -30.79 4.07
CA GLU A 67 -17.84 -30.93 5.49
C GLU A 67 -16.82 -30.27 6.43
N TYR A 68 -16.10 -29.24 5.96
CA TYR A 68 -15.22 -28.43 6.80
C TYR A 68 -15.99 -27.43 7.67
N ILE A 69 -17.19 -27.05 7.22
CA ILE A 69 -18.11 -26.16 7.94
C ILE A 69 -19.54 -26.73 7.89
N SER A 70 -20.35 -26.41 8.88
CA SER A 70 -21.76 -26.76 8.94
C SER A 70 -22.61 -25.86 8.03
N THR A 71 -23.88 -26.22 7.83
CA THR A 71 -24.86 -25.39 7.10
C THR A 71 -25.12 -24.07 7.82
N GLU A 72 -25.12 -24.10 9.14
CA GLU A 72 -25.31 -22.92 10.01
C GLU A 72 -24.14 -21.95 9.83
N GLU A 73 -22.89 -22.43 9.95
CA GLU A 73 -21.69 -21.62 9.74
C GLU A 73 -21.60 -21.05 8.31
N TYR A 74 -22.02 -21.83 7.34
CA TYR A 74 -22.11 -21.34 5.95
C TYR A 74 -23.09 -20.18 5.82
N SER A 75 -24.32 -20.34 6.39
CA SER A 75 -25.34 -19.28 6.32
C SER A 75 -24.89 -18.01 7.01
N GLU A 76 -24.32 -18.12 8.20
CA GLU A 76 -23.77 -16.98 8.95
C GLU A 76 -22.66 -16.27 8.17
N ALA A 77 -21.76 -17.02 7.53
CA ALA A 77 -20.67 -16.44 6.76
C ALA A 77 -21.12 -15.78 5.44
N VAL A 78 -22.20 -16.26 4.84
CA VAL A 78 -22.80 -15.67 3.62
C VAL A 78 -23.60 -14.40 3.92
N GLU A 79 -24.28 -14.38 5.09
CA GLU A 79 -25.04 -13.21 5.55
C GLU A 79 -24.14 -12.09 6.12
N ASP A 80 -22.91 -12.43 6.51
CA ASP A 80 -21.95 -11.46 7.05
C ASP A 80 -21.51 -10.44 5.97
N ASP A 81 -21.84 -9.17 6.19
CA ASP A 81 -21.42 -8.07 5.30
C ASP A 81 -19.93 -7.71 5.52
N VAL A 82 -19.07 -8.67 5.18
CA VAL A 82 -17.61 -8.54 5.36
C VAL A 82 -17.03 -7.39 4.54
N TYR A 83 -17.62 -7.08 3.38
CA TYR A 83 -17.10 -6.04 2.49
C TYR A 83 -17.37 -4.63 3.02
N ALA A 84 -18.45 -4.42 3.80
CA ALA A 84 -18.67 -3.15 4.48
C ALA A 84 -17.54 -2.81 5.49
N ARG A 85 -16.89 -3.82 6.04
CA ARG A 85 -15.71 -3.61 6.92
C ARG A 85 -14.45 -3.20 6.16
N LEU A 86 -14.43 -3.43 4.87
CA LEU A 86 -13.35 -3.01 3.97
C LEU A 86 -13.59 -1.60 3.40
N GLU A 87 -14.84 -1.12 3.44
CA GLU A 87 -15.19 0.25 3.07
C GLU A 87 -14.57 1.22 4.10
N GLY A 88 -13.75 2.13 3.64
CA GLY A 88 -13.01 3.07 4.50
C GLY A 88 -11.55 2.71 4.74
N ILE A 89 -11.10 1.55 4.29
CA ILE A 89 -9.67 1.29 4.12
C ILE A 89 -9.23 2.05 2.87
N ASP A 90 -8.43 3.08 3.08
CA ASP A 90 -7.97 3.96 2.00
C ASP A 90 -7.09 3.17 1.03
N VAL A 91 -7.66 2.79 -0.12
CA VAL A 91 -6.96 2.02 -1.17
C VAL A 91 -5.83 2.84 -1.79
N SER A 92 -5.89 4.16 -1.65
CA SER A 92 -4.86 5.08 -2.15
C SER A 92 -3.54 4.94 -1.38
N SER A 93 -3.58 4.42 -0.14
CA SER A 93 -2.38 4.18 0.67
C SER A 93 -1.69 2.82 0.41
N SER A 94 -2.27 1.95 -0.40
CA SER A 94 -1.79 0.57 -0.58
C SER A 94 -1.10 0.29 -1.91
N SER A 95 -0.64 1.31 -2.63
CA SER A 95 0.26 1.12 -3.77
C SER A 95 1.67 0.77 -3.28
N SER A 96 1.95 -0.52 -3.16
CA SER A 96 3.30 -1.13 -3.07
C SER A 96 4.23 -0.70 -1.93
N SER A 97 3.70 -0.13 -0.85
CA SER A 97 4.52 0.22 0.30
C SER A 97 4.36 -0.81 1.42
N SER A 98 5.46 -1.27 1.94
CA SER A 98 5.45 -2.14 3.10
C SER A 98 4.98 -1.35 4.33
N ASN A 99 4.10 -1.94 5.17
CA ASN A 99 3.74 -1.37 6.49
C ASN A 99 4.92 -1.39 7.48
N TYR A 100 6.11 -1.72 7.00
CA TYR A 100 7.32 -1.78 7.78
C TYR A 100 8.03 -0.43 7.81
N SER A 101 8.77 -0.17 8.88
CA SER A 101 9.65 1.00 8.96
C SER A 101 10.74 0.94 7.88
N TYR A 102 11.35 2.08 7.56
CA TYR A 102 12.51 2.12 6.65
C TYR A 102 13.63 1.18 7.08
N PHE A 103 13.82 1.04 8.40
CA PHE A 103 14.81 0.12 8.96
C PHE A 103 14.50 -1.34 8.60
N VAL A 104 13.25 -1.76 8.79
CA VAL A 104 12.82 -3.14 8.51
C VAL A 104 12.87 -3.45 7.01
N ASP A 105 12.52 -2.50 6.14
CA ASP A 105 12.62 -2.71 4.71
C ASP A 105 14.07 -2.90 4.26
N GLU A 106 14.98 -2.08 4.77
CA GLU A 106 16.41 -2.24 4.47
C GLU A 106 16.94 -3.59 4.95
N VAL A 107 16.53 -4.04 6.14
CA VAL A 107 16.87 -5.37 6.66
C VAL A 107 16.35 -6.48 5.73
N ILE A 108 15.13 -6.37 5.23
CA ILE A 108 14.53 -7.35 4.31
C ILE A 108 15.32 -7.40 2.99
N GLU A 109 15.61 -6.24 2.39
CA GLU A 109 16.38 -6.17 1.12
C GLU A 109 17.79 -6.71 1.29
N GLN A 110 18.45 -6.41 2.41
CA GLN A 110 19.77 -6.96 2.72
C GLN A 110 19.73 -8.47 2.92
N LEU A 111 18.76 -8.99 3.66
CA LEU A 111 18.58 -10.43 3.84
C LEU A 111 18.33 -11.16 2.52
N ILE A 112 17.50 -10.61 1.63
CA ILE A 112 17.30 -11.17 0.29
C ILE A 112 18.64 -11.24 -0.45
N THR A 113 19.39 -10.15 -0.43
CA THR A 113 20.71 -10.06 -1.10
C THR A 113 21.69 -11.08 -0.54
N ASP A 114 21.78 -11.18 0.79
CA ASP A 114 22.69 -12.12 1.47
C ASP A 114 22.31 -13.58 1.20
N LEU A 115 21.02 -13.92 1.22
CA LEU A 115 20.53 -15.25 0.89
C LEU A 115 20.83 -15.64 -0.56
N MET A 116 20.70 -14.69 -1.48
CA MET A 116 21.05 -14.90 -2.89
C MET A 116 22.56 -15.11 -3.06
N GLN A 117 23.39 -14.26 -2.45
CA GLN A 117 24.84 -14.27 -2.65
C GLN A 117 25.53 -15.42 -1.88
N GLN A 118 25.12 -15.66 -0.63
CA GLN A 118 25.84 -16.60 0.26
C GLN A 118 25.26 -18.01 0.21
N LYS A 119 23.96 -18.15 -0.10
CA LYS A 119 23.26 -19.45 -0.15
C LYS A 119 22.83 -19.88 -1.55
N GLY A 120 23.00 -19.02 -2.55
CA GLY A 120 22.62 -19.32 -3.93
C GLY A 120 21.10 -19.41 -4.16
N TYR A 121 20.29 -18.82 -3.29
CA TYR A 121 18.84 -18.81 -3.46
C TYR A 121 18.44 -17.88 -4.59
N SER A 122 17.37 -18.19 -5.30
CA SER A 122 16.70 -17.23 -6.17
C SER A 122 16.01 -16.15 -5.31
N LYS A 123 15.75 -14.97 -5.87
CA LYS A 123 15.01 -13.90 -5.18
C LYS A 123 13.68 -14.41 -4.61
N GLN A 124 12.96 -15.23 -5.39
CA GLN A 124 11.68 -15.82 -4.95
C GLN A 124 11.85 -16.76 -3.76
N GLN A 125 12.88 -17.61 -3.75
CA GLN A 125 13.18 -18.50 -2.63
C GLN A 125 13.58 -17.72 -1.37
N ALA A 126 14.44 -16.70 -1.51
CA ALA A 126 14.84 -15.83 -0.42
C ALA A 126 13.63 -15.09 0.19
N THR A 127 12.79 -14.50 -0.65
CA THR A 127 11.55 -13.82 -0.22
C THR A 127 10.61 -14.79 0.50
N SER A 128 10.39 -15.98 -0.05
CA SER A 128 9.54 -16.99 0.57
C SER A 128 10.08 -17.45 1.93
N LEU A 129 11.39 -17.59 2.07
CA LEU A 129 12.02 -17.95 3.33
C LEU A 129 11.84 -16.86 4.40
N ILE A 130 11.98 -15.59 4.03
CA ILE A 130 11.83 -14.46 4.96
C ILE A 130 10.39 -14.36 5.47
N TYR A 131 9.39 -14.46 4.59
CA TYR A 131 7.99 -14.25 4.97
C TYR A 131 7.25 -15.49 5.46
N ALA A 132 7.70 -16.68 5.09
CA ALA A 132 7.01 -17.93 5.40
C ALA A 132 7.91 -19.01 6.02
N GLY A 133 9.22 -18.76 6.14
CA GLY A 133 10.18 -19.75 6.62
C GLY A 133 10.36 -19.81 8.14
N GLY A 134 9.62 -19.00 8.90
CA GLY A 134 9.70 -18.96 10.37
C GLY A 134 11.03 -18.43 10.91
N LEU A 135 11.70 -17.53 10.16
CA LEU A 135 12.96 -16.93 10.57
C LEU A 135 12.77 -15.95 11.73
N SER A 136 13.68 -16.01 12.72
CA SER A 136 13.83 -14.95 13.72
C SER A 136 15.03 -14.09 13.32
N VAL A 137 14.79 -12.81 13.05
CA VAL A 137 15.82 -11.86 12.63
C VAL A 137 16.13 -10.89 13.78
N TYR A 138 17.36 -10.88 14.25
CA TYR A 138 17.84 -9.97 15.29
C TYR A 138 18.54 -8.80 14.63
N THR A 139 18.14 -7.59 14.96
CA THR A 139 18.67 -6.36 14.37
C THR A 139 19.35 -5.48 15.42
N THR A 140 20.02 -4.44 14.96
CA THR A 140 20.69 -3.44 15.81
C THR A 140 19.80 -2.23 16.13
N GLN A 141 18.54 -2.22 15.63
CA GLN A 141 17.61 -1.13 15.87
C GLN A 141 17.34 -0.91 17.36
N ASP A 142 17.36 0.34 17.79
CA ASP A 142 16.85 0.74 19.11
C ASP A 142 15.46 1.36 18.95
N MET A 143 14.44 0.62 19.41
CA MET A 143 13.05 1.02 19.24
C MET A 143 12.73 2.35 19.92
N ARG A 144 13.33 2.64 21.09
CA ARG A 144 13.06 3.89 21.83
C ARG A 144 13.65 5.08 21.08
N MET A 145 14.84 4.90 20.49
CA MET A 145 15.46 5.94 19.65
C MET A 145 14.68 6.15 18.36
N GLN A 146 14.17 5.06 17.74
CA GLN A 146 13.35 5.15 16.54
C GLN A 146 12.03 5.88 16.82
N GLU A 147 11.31 5.52 17.88
CA GLU A 147 10.07 6.18 18.29
C GLU A 147 10.26 7.67 18.59
N ALA A 148 11.36 8.03 19.27
CA ALA A 148 11.70 9.42 19.54
C ALA A 148 11.97 10.20 18.23
N ALA A 149 12.69 9.58 17.29
CA ALA A 149 12.94 10.16 15.99
C ALA A 149 11.64 10.37 15.19
N ASP A 150 10.81 9.35 15.12
CA ASP A 150 9.52 9.40 14.38
C ASP A 150 8.57 10.45 14.98
N THR A 151 8.53 10.57 16.32
CA THR A 151 7.73 11.58 17.02
C THR A 151 8.15 13.00 16.65
N VAL A 152 9.45 13.29 16.73
CA VAL A 152 9.98 14.62 16.43
C VAL A 152 9.84 14.97 14.95
N LEU A 153 10.07 14.00 14.06
CA LEU A 153 9.98 14.20 12.61
C LEU A 153 8.56 14.48 12.13
N ASN A 154 7.57 13.90 12.78
CA ASN A 154 6.16 14.09 12.41
C ASN A 154 5.48 15.25 13.12
N ASP A 155 6.15 15.89 14.08
CA ASP A 155 5.62 17.06 14.78
C ASP A 155 5.65 18.30 13.87
N PRO A 156 4.49 18.85 13.47
CA PRO A 156 4.42 19.98 12.55
C PRO A 156 5.04 21.25 13.11
N ASP A 157 5.18 21.39 14.43
CA ASP A 157 5.71 22.58 15.08
C ASP A 157 7.19 22.84 14.77
N TYR A 158 7.92 21.81 14.34
CA TYR A 158 9.33 21.94 13.94
C TYR A 158 9.51 22.40 12.49
N TYR A 159 8.44 22.59 11.71
CA TYR A 159 8.55 22.89 10.27
C TYR A 159 7.83 24.18 9.88
N PRO A 160 8.43 24.98 8.98
CA PRO A 160 7.80 26.18 8.48
C PRO A 160 6.63 25.86 7.53
N GLY A 161 5.42 25.88 8.05
CA GLY A 161 4.20 25.66 7.29
C GLY A 161 3.87 24.16 7.02
N ASN A 162 2.62 23.90 6.67
CA ASN A 162 2.09 22.57 6.36
C ASN A 162 2.03 22.39 4.82
N ASN A 163 3.18 22.47 4.17
CA ASN A 163 3.25 22.29 2.72
C ASN A 163 3.30 20.81 2.36
N PHE A 164 2.77 20.49 1.20
CA PHE A 164 2.87 19.17 0.59
C PHE A 164 3.05 19.30 -0.91
N THR A 165 3.61 18.27 -1.54
CA THR A 165 3.75 18.17 -2.98
C THR A 165 2.77 17.14 -3.51
N ILE A 166 2.08 17.45 -4.61
CA ILE A 166 1.20 16.53 -5.31
C ILE A 166 2.07 15.51 -6.04
N ASN A 167 1.82 14.24 -5.78
CA ASN A 167 2.25 13.12 -6.61
C ASN A 167 1.00 12.58 -7.30
N TYR A 168 1.00 12.53 -8.63
CA TYR A 168 -0.17 12.17 -9.41
C TYR A 168 0.17 11.30 -10.62
N ASN A 169 -0.58 10.23 -10.78
CA ASN A 169 -0.50 9.35 -11.93
C ASN A 169 -1.91 9.00 -12.41
N LEU A 170 -2.13 9.14 -13.71
CA LEU A 170 -3.41 8.86 -14.36
C LEU A 170 -3.17 8.03 -15.62
N THR A 171 -3.96 6.97 -15.80
CA THR A 171 -4.01 6.20 -17.05
C THR A 171 -5.41 6.30 -17.65
N VAL A 172 -5.47 6.76 -18.88
CA VAL A 172 -6.72 6.89 -19.65
C VAL A 172 -6.68 5.92 -20.80
N LYS A 173 -7.75 5.15 -20.96
CA LYS A 173 -8.01 4.39 -22.19
C LYS A 173 -8.73 5.29 -23.17
N GLU A 174 -8.09 5.58 -24.28
CA GLU A 174 -8.62 6.44 -25.33
C GLU A 174 -9.74 5.75 -26.12
N THR A 175 -10.51 6.51 -26.87
CA THR A 175 -11.63 6.01 -27.68
C THR A 175 -11.20 5.06 -28.80
N ASP A 176 -9.93 5.14 -29.25
CA ASP A 176 -9.32 4.23 -30.22
C ASP A 176 -8.77 2.94 -29.60
N GLY A 177 -8.89 2.80 -28.26
CA GLY A 177 -8.43 1.65 -27.49
C GLY A 177 -6.96 1.73 -27.01
N SER A 178 -6.22 2.78 -27.39
CA SER A 178 -4.87 3.04 -26.87
C SER A 178 -4.89 3.51 -25.42
N PHE A 179 -3.72 3.53 -24.76
CA PHE A 179 -3.58 4.01 -23.38
C PHE A 179 -2.65 5.22 -23.35
N SER A 180 -3.12 6.28 -22.69
CA SER A 180 -2.35 7.49 -22.38
C SER A 180 -1.97 7.50 -20.90
N TYR A 181 -0.72 7.87 -20.61
CA TYR A 181 -0.16 7.91 -19.26
C TYR A 181 0.22 9.34 -18.90
N TYR A 182 -0.30 9.82 -17.77
CA TYR A 182 -0.09 11.19 -17.30
C TYR A 182 0.46 11.17 -15.87
N SER A 183 1.48 11.97 -15.63
CA SER A 183 2.12 12.15 -14.33
C SER A 183 1.92 13.59 -13.82
N GLN A 184 2.34 13.86 -12.57
CA GLN A 184 2.39 15.22 -12.03
C GLN A 184 3.20 16.19 -12.91
N ASN A 185 4.26 15.69 -13.58
CA ASN A 185 5.06 16.54 -14.48
C ASN A 185 4.29 16.94 -15.75
N ASN A 186 3.45 16.02 -16.25
CA ASN A 186 2.56 16.33 -17.37
C ASN A 186 1.49 17.35 -16.93
N MET A 187 0.97 17.22 -15.72
CA MET A 187 0.00 18.15 -15.14
C MET A 187 0.62 19.54 -14.98
N GLU A 188 1.83 19.64 -14.40
CA GLU A 188 2.55 20.92 -14.27
C GLU A 188 2.78 21.59 -15.62
N LYS A 189 3.23 20.81 -16.61
CA LYS A 189 3.42 21.32 -17.97
C LYS A 189 2.09 21.81 -18.56
N TRP A 190 1.01 21.05 -18.41
CA TRP A 190 -0.30 21.41 -18.94
C TRP A 190 -0.81 22.74 -18.36
N TYR A 191 -0.71 22.95 -17.04
CA TYR A 191 -1.10 24.22 -16.42
C TYR A 191 -0.27 25.39 -16.93
N ASN A 192 1.05 25.23 -17.04
CA ASN A 192 1.94 26.24 -17.57
C ASN A 192 1.61 26.60 -19.03
N ASP A 193 1.37 25.59 -19.86
CA ASP A 193 1.03 25.77 -21.28
C ASP A 193 -0.36 26.45 -21.45
N ASN A 194 -1.28 26.26 -20.52
CA ASN A 194 -2.59 26.92 -20.49
C ASN A 194 -2.61 28.28 -19.75
N GLY A 195 -1.44 28.79 -19.38
CA GLY A 195 -1.27 30.16 -18.86
C GLY A 195 -1.60 30.31 -17.38
N ASP A 196 -1.77 29.23 -16.61
CA ASP A 196 -1.90 29.32 -15.15
C ASP A 196 -0.52 29.40 -14.48
N SER A 197 0.03 30.61 -14.45
CA SER A 197 1.31 30.89 -13.78
C SER A 197 1.23 30.80 -12.25
N SER A 198 0.04 30.58 -11.69
CA SER A 198 -0.19 30.40 -10.24
C SER A 198 -0.17 28.94 -9.81
N PHE A 199 -0.13 28.02 -10.76
CA PHE A 199 -0.01 26.58 -10.48
C PHE A 199 1.33 26.25 -9.83
N SER A 200 1.29 25.41 -8.84
CA SER A 200 2.47 24.79 -8.21
C SER A 200 2.12 23.40 -7.74
N LEU A 201 3.02 22.46 -7.94
CA LEU A 201 2.89 21.13 -7.35
C LEU A 201 3.00 21.15 -5.83
N THR A 202 3.65 22.18 -5.27
CA THR A 202 3.78 22.33 -3.80
C THR A 202 2.78 23.36 -3.29
N LEU A 203 1.92 22.95 -2.40
CA LEU A 203 0.78 23.71 -1.87
C LEU A 203 0.65 23.49 -0.36
N SER A 204 -0.12 24.37 0.31
CA SER A 204 -0.52 24.22 1.72
C SER A 204 -2.02 23.94 1.89
N ASN A 205 -2.79 24.00 0.82
CA ASN A 205 -4.25 23.79 0.82
C ASN A 205 -4.62 22.57 -0.01
N LYS A 206 -5.08 21.51 0.69
CA LYS A 206 -5.45 20.22 0.05
C LYS A 206 -6.66 20.35 -0.88
N GLU A 207 -7.65 21.18 -0.54
CA GLU A 207 -8.82 21.41 -1.38
C GLU A 207 -8.41 22.05 -2.73
N LYS A 208 -7.52 23.03 -2.68
CA LYS A 208 -6.97 23.64 -3.90
C LYS A 208 -6.19 22.63 -4.74
N ALA A 209 -5.43 21.76 -4.08
CA ALA A 209 -4.67 20.70 -4.76
C ALA A 209 -5.61 19.69 -5.44
N GLN A 210 -6.69 19.28 -4.76
CA GLN A 210 -7.68 18.38 -5.32
C GLN A 210 -8.38 19.00 -6.53
N ASN A 211 -8.75 20.28 -6.46
CA ASN A 211 -9.35 20.99 -7.58
C ASN A 211 -8.42 21.05 -8.81
N TYR A 212 -7.12 21.18 -8.61
CA TYR A 212 -6.16 21.07 -9.71
C TYR A 212 -6.13 19.68 -10.32
N ILE A 213 -6.13 18.63 -9.50
CA ILE A 213 -6.17 17.24 -9.98
C ILE A 213 -7.44 16.99 -10.79
N ASP A 214 -8.60 17.38 -10.26
CA ASP A 214 -9.91 17.16 -10.89
C ASP A 214 -10.02 17.89 -12.23
N THR A 215 -9.61 19.17 -12.27
CA THR A 215 -9.59 19.97 -13.52
C THR A 215 -8.68 19.33 -14.57
N TYR A 216 -7.48 18.87 -14.16
CA TYR A 216 -6.57 18.21 -15.08
C TYR A 216 -7.13 16.88 -15.60
N LYS A 217 -7.73 16.06 -14.72
CA LYS A 217 -8.39 14.82 -15.10
C LYS A 217 -9.52 15.04 -16.10
N GLU A 218 -10.37 16.02 -15.84
CA GLU A 218 -11.44 16.40 -16.78
C GLU A 218 -10.89 16.79 -18.16
N ALA A 219 -9.82 17.56 -18.18
CA ALA A 219 -9.18 17.95 -19.44
C ALA A 219 -8.60 16.75 -20.21
N MET A 220 -7.97 15.80 -19.49
CA MET A 220 -7.39 14.60 -20.13
C MET A 220 -8.44 13.59 -20.59
N THR A 221 -9.65 13.64 -20.06
CA THR A 221 -10.76 12.77 -20.45
C THR A 221 -11.80 13.44 -21.36
N ALA A 222 -11.61 14.71 -21.70
CA ALA A 222 -12.57 15.50 -22.49
C ALA A 222 -12.89 14.90 -23.88
N ASN A 223 -11.99 14.11 -24.45
CA ASN A 223 -12.17 13.41 -25.73
C ASN A 223 -12.98 12.11 -25.63
N GLY A 224 -13.57 11.80 -24.46
CA GLY A 224 -14.34 10.57 -24.22
C GLY A 224 -13.50 9.38 -23.77
N GLY A 225 -12.24 9.60 -23.40
CA GLY A 225 -11.39 8.59 -22.77
C GLY A 225 -11.94 8.15 -21.42
N THR A 226 -11.65 6.90 -21.02
CA THR A 226 -12.08 6.32 -19.75
C THR A 226 -10.90 6.16 -18.82
N VAL A 227 -11.01 6.67 -17.59
CA VAL A 227 -9.98 6.46 -16.56
C VAL A 227 -9.93 4.97 -16.18
N THR A 228 -8.75 4.37 -16.32
CA THR A 228 -8.49 2.97 -15.95
C THR A 228 -7.60 2.84 -14.71
N PHE A 229 -6.86 3.89 -14.39
CA PHE A 229 -6.04 3.98 -13.19
C PHE A 229 -5.88 5.45 -12.80
N GLU A 230 -6.03 5.73 -11.53
CA GLU A 230 -5.76 7.04 -10.93
C GLU A 230 -5.11 6.82 -9.57
N ASP A 231 -4.03 7.54 -9.31
CA ASP A 231 -3.32 7.51 -8.05
C ASP A 231 -2.87 8.92 -7.68
N SER A 232 -3.21 9.39 -6.49
CA SER A 232 -2.88 10.72 -6.02
C SER A 232 -2.47 10.71 -4.56
N HIS A 233 -1.30 11.27 -4.28
CA HIS A 233 -0.76 11.39 -2.93
C HIS A 233 -0.27 12.80 -2.64
N PHE A 234 -0.36 13.21 -1.39
CA PHE A 234 0.14 14.48 -0.89
C PHE A 234 1.37 14.24 -0.01
N ILE A 235 2.55 14.41 -0.58
CA ILE A 235 3.83 14.19 0.09
C ILE A 235 4.17 15.41 0.93
N VAL A 236 4.20 15.26 2.25
CA VAL A 236 4.49 16.34 3.21
C VAL A 236 5.88 16.94 2.94
N GLN A 237 6.00 18.27 3.01
CA GLN A 237 7.25 18.99 2.79
C GLN A 237 7.66 19.82 4.03
N PRO A 238 8.96 20.01 4.28
CA PRO A 238 10.11 19.38 3.61
C PRO A 238 10.26 17.89 3.95
N GLN A 239 10.88 17.12 3.07
CA GLN A 239 11.28 15.75 3.35
C GLN A 239 12.62 15.74 4.09
N ILE A 240 12.79 14.77 4.98
CA ILE A 240 14.00 14.58 5.79
C ILE A 240 14.32 13.09 5.81
N SER A 241 15.60 12.77 5.64
CA SER A 241 16.13 11.42 5.86
C SER A 241 17.39 11.49 6.73
N PHE A 242 17.57 10.54 7.63
CA PHE A 242 18.78 10.41 8.42
C PHE A 242 18.95 9.00 8.99
N SER A 243 20.16 8.71 9.43
CA SER A 243 20.49 7.50 10.18
C SER A 243 21.28 7.85 11.45
N VAL A 244 21.09 7.05 12.49
CA VAL A 244 21.88 7.11 13.72
C VAL A 244 22.70 5.85 13.82
N MET A 245 24.00 6.01 13.95
CA MET A 245 24.96 4.90 14.06
C MET A 245 25.76 5.00 15.36
N GLU A 246 25.92 3.87 16.03
CA GLU A 246 26.82 3.76 17.16
C GLU A 246 28.27 3.71 16.67
N GLN A 247 29.06 4.71 17.01
CA GLN A 247 30.41 4.90 16.46
C GLN A 247 31.36 3.75 16.79
N SER A 248 31.24 3.15 17.99
CA SER A 248 32.13 2.10 18.46
C SER A 248 31.95 0.75 17.75
N THR A 249 30.73 0.48 17.28
CA THR A 249 30.35 -0.81 16.69
C THR A 249 30.03 -0.71 15.19
N GLY A 250 29.68 0.49 14.71
CA GLY A 250 29.12 0.69 13.38
C GLY A 250 27.65 0.27 13.25
N TYR A 251 26.99 -0.04 14.36
CA TYR A 251 25.59 -0.50 14.36
C TYR A 251 24.64 0.64 14.08
N VAL A 252 23.80 0.50 13.06
CA VAL A 252 22.69 1.42 12.78
C VAL A 252 21.58 1.18 13.82
N LYS A 253 21.25 2.23 14.57
CA LYS A 253 20.22 2.22 15.63
C LYS A 253 18.90 2.79 15.18
N VAL A 254 18.93 3.78 14.26
CA VAL A 254 17.75 4.45 13.70
C VAL A 254 17.96 4.63 12.21
N LEU A 255 16.89 4.43 11.45
CA LEU A 255 16.86 4.74 10.03
C LEU A 255 15.53 5.40 9.68
N VAL A 256 15.60 6.60 9.10
CA VAL A 256 14.45 7.35 8.60
C VAL A 256 14.71 7.71 7.14
N GLY A 257 13.81 7.30 6.25
CA GLY A 257 13.92 7.56 4.82
C GLY A 257 13.04 8.73 4.34
N GLY A 258 12.09 9.19 5.16
CA GLY A 258 11.19 10.29 4.80
C GLY A 258 10.35 10.77 5.98
N ARG A 259 9.66 11.90 5.80
CA ARG A 259 8.72 12.47 6.75
C ARG A 259 7.29 12.21 6.28
N GLY A 260 6.37 12.02 7.22
CA GLY A 260 4.97 11.71 6.94
C GLY A 260 4.74 10.22 6.78
N ASP A 261 3.63 9.87 6.15
CA ASP A 261 3.33 8.46 5.87
C ASP A 261 4.33 7.92 4.83
N LYS A 262 4.97 6.81 5.14
CA LYS A 262 5.91 6.13 4.24
C LYS A 262 5.28 5.73 2.91
N ASN A 263 3.97 5.67 2.88
CA ASN A 263 3.18 5.18 1.76
C ASN A 263 2.70 6.31 0.82
N THR A 264 3.07 7.54 1.12
CA THR A 264 2.74 8.71 0.27
C THR A 264 3.86 9.10 -0.66
#